data_80f384453b235f471f3b60606dacc211
#
_entry.id   80f384453b235f471f3b60606dacc211
#
_cell.length_a   1.000
_cell.length_b   1.000
_cell.length_c   1.000
_cell.angle_alpha   90.00
_cell.angle_beta   90.00
_cell.angle_gamma   90.00
#
_symmetry.space_group_name_H-M   'P 1'
#
loop_
_entity.id
_entity.type
_entity.pdbx_description
1 polymer ?
#
loop_
_entity_poly.entity_id
_entity_poly.type
_entity_poly.pdbx_seq_one_letter_code
_entity_poly.pdbx_strand_id
1 'polypeptide(L)'
;SLTLWAGQTKMPGNRQRLVSSQALQLVDRSQVNSIFNIDRDIGVHLHGQFQVGSVVLRPIFAFAKGEGRNIIANNIGGFSYTGKLEILPFGLFESKGDYFEADLKREQKPKLSLAASATYNEGASRDKQTGTFLIDTAGDYMANNLLTVLGDVMFKYKGFSLLAEGAFKQVMLKSGQSLSTTDSTLVSVGGKSYQTGWGVSAQAGYLFKHNIELAARYTRVVPDWSKSFTGLDEYTIGLSKYVVGHKLKVQTDVTLIDEFDNSDYSLRYRLQVEVAF
;
A
#
# COMPACT_ATOMS: atom_id res chain seq x y z
N SER A 1 -22.26 3.26 -12.66
CA SER A 1 -21.46 2.82 -13.83
C SER A 1 -20.72 1.54 -13.50
N LEU A 2 -20.46 0.73 -14.54
CA LEU A 2 -19.58 -0.44 -14.48
C LEU A 2 -18.49 -0.28 -15.54
N THR A 3 -17.26 -0.65 -15.20
CA THR A 3 -16.11 -0.56 -16.12
C THR A 3 -15.25 -1.81 -15.97
N LEU A 4 -14.91 -2.42 -17.09
CA LEU A 4 -14.01 -3.58 -17.16
C LEU A 4 -12.62 -3.11 -17.61
N TRP A 5 -11.58 -3.50 -16.86
CA TRP A 5 -10.18 -3.28 -17.21
C TRP A 5 -9.51 -4.62 -17.43
N ALA A 6 -8.66 -4.73 -18.45
CA ALA A 6 -7.87 -5.93 -18.72
C ALA A 6 -6.41 -5.53 -19.00
N GLY A 7 -5.45 -6.31 -18.51
CA GLY A 7 -4.03 -6.08 -18.68
C GLY A 7 -3.29 -5.90 -17.37
N GLN A 8 -2.08 -5.32 -17.42
CA GLN A 8 -1.28 -5.06 -16.25
C GLN A 8 -1.66 -3.70 -15.63
N THR A 9 -2.35 -3.74 -14.49
CA THR A 9 -2.82 -2.55 -13.79
C THR A 9 -2.54 -2.63 -12.30
N LYS A 10 -2.68 -1.51 -11.56
CA LYS A 10 -2.58 -1.50 -10.10
C LYS A 10 -3.73 -2.31 -9.52
N MET A 11 -3.40 -3.29 -8.66
CA MET A 11 -4.40 -4.05 -7.92
C MET A 11 -5.17 -3.14 -6.95
N PRO A 12 -6.45 -3.43 -6.68
CA PRO A 12 -7.29 -2.62 -5.78
C PRO A 12 -6.93 -2.85 -4.30
N GLY A 13 -5.71 -2.48 -3.92
CA GLY A 13 -5.16 -2.57 -2.58
C GLY A 13 -5.27 -1.27 -1.77
N ASN A 14 -4.22 -1.00 -0.97
CA ASN A 14 -4.14 0.17 -0.12
C ASN A 14 -4.10 1.49 -0.91
N ARG A 15 -4.64 2.54 -0.30
CA ARG A 15 -4.79 3.88 -0.90
C ARG A 15 -3.44 4.45 -1.34
N GLN A 16 -2.44 4.40 -0.48
CA GLN A 16 -1.13 4.98 -0.76
C GLN A 16 -0.46 4.34 -1.99
N ARG A 17 -0.75 3.05 -2.28
CA ARG A 17 -0.27 2.40 -3.49
C ARG A 17 -1.03 2.83 -4.73
N LEU A 18 -2.34 3.06 -4.61
CA LEU A 18 -3.19 3.56 -5.71
C LEU A 18 -2.82 4.99 -6.09
N VAL A 19 -2.49 5.83 -5.11
CA VAL A 19 -1.96 7.19 -5.33
C VAL A 19 -0.67 7.13 -6.16
N SER A 20 -0.54 8.03 -7.14
CA SER A 20 0.70 8.17 -7.92
C SER A 20 1.86 8.57 -7.01
N SER A 21 3.10 8.13 -7.33
CA SER A 21 4.30 8.63 -6.63
C SER A 21 4.46 10.14 -6.74
N GLN A 22 3.98 10.74 -7.83
CA GLN A 22 3.98 12.20 -8.01
C GLN A 22 3.00 12.91 -7.05
N ALA A 23 1.97 12.22 -6.56
CA ALA A 23 0.89 12.80 -5.76
C ALA A 23 1.05 12.56 -4.25
N LEU A 24 2.20 12.12 -3.81
CA LEU A 24 2.54 11.93 -2.40
C LEU A 24 2.78 13.27 -1.70
N GLN A 25 2.48 13.31 -0.42
CA GLN A 25 2.70 14.43 0.50
C GLN A 25 4.13 14.45 1.09
N LEU A 26 4.72 13.29 1.30
CA LEU A 26 6.08 13.06 1.73
C LEU A 26 6.88 12.47 0.57
N VAL A 27 8.20 12.49 0.66
CA VAL A 27 9.10 12.02 -0.42
C VAL A 27 8.83 10.57 -0.77
N ASP A 28 8.52 9.73 0.23
CA ASP A 28 8.30 8.30 0.03
C ASP A 28 7.04 7.79 0.74
N ARG A 29 6.57 6.62 0.30
CA ARG A 29 5.49 5.87 0.93
C ARG A 29 5.93 5.30 2.27
N SER A 30 4.94 4.95 3.12
CA SER A 30 5.16 4.28 4.41
C SER A 30 5.76 2.88 4.26
N GLN A 31 6.39 2.36 5.31
CA GLN A 31 6.84 0.98 5.36
C GLN A 31 5.68 -0.03 5.31
N VAL A 32 4.48 0.32 5.78
CA VAL A 32 3.27 -0.50 5.57
C VAL A 32 3.06 -0.76 4.09
N ASN A 33 3.17 0.32 3.26
CA ASN A 33 3.08 0.18 1.81
C ASN A 33 4.26 -0.63 1.23
N SER A 34 5.47 -0.47 1.75
CA SER A 34 6.65 -1.19 1.25
C SER A 34 6.53 -2.71 1.44
N ILE A 35 5.96 -3.15 2.57
CA ILE A 35 5.95 -4.56 2.99
C ILE A 35 4.65 -5.26 2.57
N PHE A 36 3.50 -4.64 2.82
CA PHE A 36 2.19 -5.31 2.72
C PHE A 36 1.38 -4.94 1.48
N ASN A 37 1.88 -4.03 0.61
CA ASN A 37 1.10 -3.65 -0.56
C ASN A 37 0.85 -4.83 -1.51
N ILE A 38 -0.25 -4.72 -2.25
CA ILE A 38 -0.46 -5.42 -3.51
C ILE A 38 -0.20 -4.42 -4.64
N ASP A 39 0.77 -4.72 -5.51
CA ASP A 39 1.22 -3.78 -6.56
C ASP A 39 0.41 -3.94 -7.85
N ARG A 40 1.07 -3.88 -8.97
CA ARG A 40 0.49 -4.18 -10.29
C ARG A 40 0.53 -5.66 -10.55
N ASP A 41 -0.49 -6.14 -11.26
CA ASP A 41 -0.51 -7.50 -11.75
C ASP A 41 -1.22 -7.57 -13.10
N ILE A 42 -1.07 -8.68 -13.81
CA ILE A 42 -1.76 -8.95 -15.07
C ILE A 42 -3.07 -9.65 -14.75
N GLY A 43 -4.18 -9.05 -15.14
CA GLY A 43 -5.49 -9.58 -14.82
C GLY A 43 -6.64 -8.82 -15.41
N VAL A 44 -7.82 -9.07 -14.86
CA VAL A 44 -9.09 -8.44 -15.23
C VAL A 44 -9.72 -7.84 -13.97
N HIS A 45 -10.15 -6.59 -14.06
CA HIS A 45 -10.80 -5.88 -12.96
C HIS A 45 -12.18 -5.39 -13.37
N LEU A 46 -13.17 -5.60 -12.50
CA LEU A 46 -14.50 -5.03 -12.61
C LEU A 46 -14.66 -3.90 -11.59
N HIS A 47 -14.82 -2.68 -12.07
CA HIS A 47 -15.03 -1.49 -11.25
C HIS A 47 -16.49 -1.06 -11.32
N GLY A 48 -17.12 -0.93 -10.16
CA GLY A 48 -18.45 -0.35 -10.01
C GLY A 48 -18.39 1.04 -9.37
N GLN A 49 -19.32 1.91 -9.73
CA GLN A 49 -19.61 3.14 -8.98
C GLN A 49 -21.11 3.39 -8.96
N PHE A 50 -21.65 3.45 -7.76
CA PHE A 50 -23.05 3.63 -7.47
C PHE A 50 -23.21 4.83 -6.53
N GLN A 51 -24.30 5.57 -6.66
CA GLN A 51 -24.61 6.70 -5.79
C GLN A 51 -25.99 6.53 -5.18
N VAL A 52 -26.07 6.66 -3.86
CA VAL A 52 -27.31 6.60 -3.10
C VAL A 52 -27.37 7.87 -2.22
N GLY A 53 -28.20 8.83 -2.63
CA GLY A 53 -28.17 10.16 -2.03
C GLY A 53 -26.82 10.85 -2.19
N SER A 54 -26.21 11.24 -1.07
CA SER A 54 -24.84 11.81 -1.05
C SER A 54 -23.74 10.76 -1.01
N VAL A 55 -24.07 9.51 -0.68
CA VAL A 55 -23.10 8.43 -0.50
C VAL A 55 -22.70 7.85 -1.87
N VAL A 56 -21.41 7.71 -2.11
CA VAL A 56 -20.88 6.98 -3.28
C VAL A 56 -20.26 5.68 -2.81
N LEU A 57 -20.63 4.57 -3.48
CA LEU A 57 -20.09 3.23 -3.25
C LEU A 57 -19.29 2.80 -4.48
N ARG A 58 -18.08 2.31 -4.26
CA ARG A 58 -17.20 1.81 -5.33
C ARG A 58 -16.74 0.38 -5.00
N PRO A 59 -17.52 -0.65 -5.34
CA PRO A 59 -17.03 -2.03 -5.31
C PRO A 59 -16.06 -2.26 -6.46
N ILE A 60 -14.98 -3.00 -6.18
CA ILE A 60 -13.99 -3.40 -7.19
C ILE A 60 -13.67 -4.88 -6.95
N PHE A 61 -13.67 -5.66 -8.03
CA PHE A 61 -13.21 -7.04 -8.03
C PHE A 61 -12.08 -7.18 -9.03
N ALA A 62 -11.04 -7.91 -8.66
CA ALA A 62 -9.93 -8.20 -9.55
C ALA A 62 -9.58 -9.69 -9.50
N PHE A 63 -9.34 -10.24 -10.67
CA PHE A 63 -8.79 -11.57 -10.89
C PHE A 63 -7.47 -11.40 -11.64
N ALA A 64 -6.36 -11.85 -11.06
CA ALA A 64 -5.03 -11.60 -11.57
C ALA A 64 -4.12 -12.81 -11.39
N LYS A 65 -2.93 -12.75 -11.97
CA LYS A 65 -1.97 -13.85 -12.01
C LYS A 65 -1.31 -14.16 -10.66
N GLY A 66 -1.25 -13.20 -9.73
CA GLY A 66 -0.79 -13.41 -8.35
C GLY A 66 0.70 -13.12 -8.11
N GLU A 67 1.54 -13.12 -9.13
CA GLU A 67 3.01 -12.96 -8.98
C GLU A 67 3.50 -11.52 -9.17
N GLY A 68 2.59 -10.61 -9.46
CA GLY A 68 2.90 -9.19 -9.56
C GLY A 68 3.44 -8.77 -10.91
N ARG A 69 4.07 -7.59 -10.92
CA ARG A 69 4.46 -6.87 -12.13
C ARG A 69 5.46 -7.63 -13.00
N ASN A 70 5.18 -7.68 -14.31
CA ASN A 70 6.07 -8.20 -15.36
C ASN A 70 6.42 -9.69 -15.22
N ILE A 71 5.67 -10.46 -14.44
CA ILE A 71 5.90 -11.89 -14.30
C ILE A 71 4.96 -12.62 -15.27
N ILE A 72 5.53 -13.22 -16.30
CA ILE A 72 4.79 -13.93 -17.37
C ILE A 72 5.11 -15.41 -17.47
N ALA A 73 6.21 -15.86 -16.83
CA ALA A 73 6.67 -17.24 -16.86
C ALA A 73 7.37 -17.61 -15.54
N ASN A 74 7.71 -18.89 -15.39
CA ASN A 74 8.56 -19.42 -14.31
C ASN A 74 7.99 -19.24 -12.90
N ASN A 75 6.70 -19.48 -12.73
CA ASN A 75 6.09 -19.63 -11.41
C ASN A 75 5.24 -20.89 -11.41
N ILE A 76 4.94 -21.44 -10.24
CA ILE A 76 4.10 -22.62 -10.09
C ILE A 76 2.66 -22.33 -10.50
N GLY A 77 2.31 -21.05 -10.54
CA GLY A 77 0.98 -20.59 -10.96
C GLY A 77 -0.06 -20.78 -9.88
N GLY A 78 -0.90 -19.92 -9.76
CA GLY A 78 -2.09 -19.74 -8.96
C GLY A 78 -2.69 -18.46 -9.44
N PHE A 79 -3.76 -18.03 -8.80
CA PHE A 79 -4.40 -16.78 -9.14
C PHE A 79 -4.61 -15.95 -7.88
N SER A 80 -4.67 -14.66 -8.08
CA SER A 80 -5.00 -13.70 -7.04
C SER A 80 -6.43 -13.19 -7.23
N TYR A 81 -7.21 -13.25 -6.16
CA TYR A 81 -8.60 -12.80 -6.10
C TYR A 81 -8.67 -11.64 -5.13
N THR A 82 -9.05 -10.47 -5.60
CA THR A 82 -9.13 -9.27 -4.76
C THR A 82 -10.52 -8.67 -4.81
N GLY A 83 -11.09 -8.42 -3.63
CA GLY A 83 -12.30 -7.61 -3.45
C GLY A 83 -11.96 -6.32 -2.70
N LYS A 84 -12.46 -5.17 -3.16
CA LYS A 84 -12.38 -3.88 -2.47
C LYS A 84 -13.72 -3.18 -2.47
N LEU A 85 -14.07 -2.56 -1.35
CA LEU A 85 -15.18 -1.63 -1.25
C LEU A 85 -14.66 -0.28 -0.77
N GLU A 86 -14.96 0.79 -1.53
CA GLU A 86 -14.76 2.18 -1.09
C GLU A 86 -16.13 2.82 -0.85
N ILE A 87 -16.26 3.53 0.27
CA ILE A 87 -17.45 4.26 0.68
C ILE A 87 -17.06 5.73 0.84
N LEU A 88 -17.74 6.63 0.13
CA LEU A 88 -17.56 8.07 0.20
C LEU A 88 -18.86 8.70 0.75
N PRO A 89 -19.00 8.85 2.09
CA PRO A 89 -20.25 9.28 2.72
C PRO A 89 -20.65 10.70 2.33
N PHE A 90 -19.68 11.56 2.04
CA PHE A 90 -19.89 12.97 1.70
C PHE A 90 -19.74 13.24 0.19
N GLY A 91 -19.91 12.20 -0.63
CA GLY A 91 -19.79 12.28 -2.07
C GLY A 91 -18.34 12.36 -2.56
N LEU A 92 -18.19 12.56 -3.85
CA LEU A 92 -16.89 12.61 -4.53
C LEU A 92 -16.04 13.79 -4.05
N PHE A 93 -14.74 13.57 -3.99
CA PHE A 93 -13.75 14.62 -3.83
C PHE A 93 -13.61 15.43 -5.12
N GLU A 94 -13.29 16.72 -5.01
CA GLU A 94 -13.05 17.56 -6.18
C GLU A 94 -11.88 17.04 -6.99
N SER A 95 -12.07 16.94 -8.31
CA SER A 95 -11.02 16.51 -9.26
C SER A 95 -10.36 15.18 -8.90
N LYS A 96 -11.12 14.22 -8.36
CA LYS A 96 -10.62 12.92 -7.86
C LYS A 96 -9.58 13.09 -6.76
N GLY A 97 -9.79 14.04 -5.85
CA GLY A 97 -8.88 14.35 -4.76
C GLY A 97 -8.55 13.18 -3.83
N ASP A 98 -9.37 12.13 -3.82
CA ASP A 98 -9.12 10.87 -3.11
C ASP A 98 -7.96 10.03 -3.69
N TYR A 99 -7.40 10.43 -4.83
CA TYR A 99 -6.19 9.84 -5.43
C TYR A 99 -4.95 10.76 -5.35
N PHE A 100 -5.00 11.77 -4.50
CA PHE A 100 -3.89 12.66 -4.14
C PHE A 100 -3.78 12.69 -2.62
N GLU A 101 -2.59 12.78 -2.04
CA GLU A 101 -2.48 12.84 -0.59
C GLU A 101 -2.79 14.24 -0.05
N ALA A 102 -2.19 15.28 -0.64
CA ALA A 102 -2.43 16.66 -0.25
C ALA A 102 -3.81 17.18 -0.65
N ASP A 103 -4.39 18.10 0.14
CA ASP A 103 -5.62 18.81 -0.19
C ASP A 103 -5.34 20.09 -1.00
N LEU A 104 -4.75 19.93 -2.22
CA LEU A 104 -4.44 21.08 -3.08
C LEU A 104 -5.69 21.82 -3.58
N LYS A 105 -6.85 21.16 -3.60
CA LYS A 105 -8.12 21.77 -3.98
C LYS A 105 -8.79 22.53 -2.86
N ARG A 106 -8.28 22.36 -1.61
CA ARG A 106 -8.84 22.97 -0.41
C ARG A 106 -10.35 22.72 -0.31
N GLU A 107 -10.72 21.43 -0.28
CA GLU A 107 -12.11 20.98 -0.21
C GLU A 107 -12.95 21.87 0.69
N GLN A 108 -13.95 22.57 0.12
CA GLN A 108 -14.75 23.56 0.85
C GLN A 108 -15.74 22.92 1.83
N LYS A 109 -16.04 21.64 1.64
CA LYS A 109 -16.83 20.79 2.53
C LYS A 109 -16.01 19.59 2.95
N PRO A 110 -16.21 19.05 4.16
CA PRO A 110 -15.54 17.83 4.57
C PRO A 110 -15.76 16.70 3.55
N LYS A 111 -14.70 16.00 3.20
CA LYS A 111 -14.71 14.82 2.34
C LYS A 111 -14.08 13.65 3.08
N LEU A 112 -14.69 12.48 2.95
CA LEU A 112 -14.25 11.26 3.60
C LEU A 112 -14.34 10.10 2.61
N SER A 113 -13.30 9.27 2.58
CA SER A 113 -13.29 7.95 1.94
C SER A 113 -12.90 6.92 2.96
N LEU A 114 -13.67 5.86 3.05
CA LEU A 114 -13.40 4.66 3.84
C LEU A 114 -13.26 3.51 2.87
N ALA A 115 -12.21 2.70 3.01
CA ALA A 115 -12.05 1.55 2.14
C ALA A 115 -11.52 0.33 2.90
N ALA A 116 -11.96 -0.84 2.44
CA ALA A 116 -11.41 -2.13 2.86
C ALA A 116 -11.22 -3.02 1.64
N SER A 117 -10.14 -3.79 1.64
CA SER A 117 -9.88 -4.80 0.61
C SER A 117 -9.33 -6.08 1.23
N ALA A 118 -9.64 -7.21 0.57
CA ALA A 118 -9.08 -8.49 0.90
C ALA A 118 -8.58 -9.16 -0.39
N THR A 119 -7.40 -9.75 -0.32
CA THR A 119 -6.77 -10.48 -1.42
C THR A 119 -6.39 -11.87 -0.95
N TYR A 120 -6.90 -12.87 -1.63
CA TYR A 120 -6.42 -14.24 -1.54
C TYR A 120 -5.52 -14.51 -2.74
N ASN A 121 -4.26 -14.85 -2.48
CA ASN A 121 -3.27 -15.18 -3.52
C ASN A 121 -2.91 -16.64 -3.38
N GLU A 122 -3.31 -17.46 -4.37
CA GLU A 122 -3.09 -18.88 -4.42
C GLU A 122 -1.70 -19.16 -4.99
N GLY A 123 -0.95 -20.06 -4.35
CA GLY A 123 0.35 -20.51 -4.84
C GLY A 123 1.40 -19.42 -4.97
N ALA A 124 1.36 -18.36 -4.16
CA ALA A 124 2.34 -17.29 -4.21
C ALA A 124 3.76 -17.80 -4.04
N SER A 125 4.65 -17.41 -4.95
CA SER A 125 6.06 -17.82 -4.96
C SER A 125 7.03 -16.74 -4.52
N ARG A 126 6.54 -15.53 -4.17
CA ARG A 126 7.38 -14.39 -3.79
C ARG A 126 7.20 -14.01 -2.32
N ASP A 127 8.27 -13.55 -1.68
CA ASP A 127 8.25 -13.07 -0.28
C ASP A 127 7.24 -11.93 -0.06
N LYS A 128 7.14 -11.05 -1.04
CA LYS A 128 6.08 -10.03 -1.22
C LYS A 128 5.85 -9.80 -2.71
N GLN A 129 4.77 -9.15 -3.10
CA GLN A 129 4.38 -9.05 -4.51
C GLN A 129 5.41 -8.32 -5.41
N THR A 130 6.30 -7.51 -4.83
CA THR A 130 7.41 -6.85 -5.55
C THR A 130 8.78 -7.38 -5.14
N GLY A 131 8.82 -8.45 -4.36
CA GLY A 131 10.04 -9.02 -3.76
C GLY A 131 10.71 -10.09 -4.61
N THR A 132 11.45 -10.96 -3.95
CA THR A 132 12.21 -12.06 -4.57
C THR A 132 11.41 -13.36 -4.56
N PHE A 133 11.68 -14.23 -5.53
CA PHE A 133 11.15 -15.59 -5.51
C PHE A 133 11.77 -16.39 -4.36
N LEU A 134 10.94 -17.17 -3.69
CA LEU A 134 11.33 -18.11 -2.66
C LEU A 134 11.51 -19.48 -3.31
N ILE A 135 12.67 -20.11 -3.08
CA ILE A 135 13.04 -21.39 -3.65
C ILE A 135 13.26 -22.37 -2.50
N ASP A 136 12.70 -23.56 -2.62
CA ASP A 136 12.85 -24.63 -1.63
C ASP A 136 14.20 -25.39 -1.76
N THR A 137 14.41 -26.40 -0.93
CA THR A 137 15.63 -27.22 -0.92
C THR A 137 15.78 -28.13 -2.15
N ALA A 138 14.73 -28.35 -2.92
CA ALA A 138 14.77 -29.10 -4.17
C ALA A 138 15.11 -28.22 -5.38
N GLY A 139 15.14 -26.89 -5.20
CA GLY A 139 15.35 -25.91 -6.26
C GLY A 139 14.08 -25.45 -6.95
N ASP A 140 12.91 -25.86 -6.44
CA ASP A 140 11.62 -25.49 -6.96
C ASP A 140 11.09 -24.20 -6.32
N TYR A 141 10.19 -23.47 -7.03
CA TYR A 141 9.52 -22.32 -6.46
C TYR A 141 8.56 -22.75 -5.34
N MET A 142 8.66 -22.07 -4.21
CA MET A 142 7.68 -22.24 -3.13
C MET A 142 6.30 -21.76 -3.59
N ALA A 143 5.24 -22.43 -3.13
CA ALA A 143 3.86 -22.13 -3.51
C ALA A 143 2.95 -22.20 -2.29
N ASN A 144 2.80 -21.08 -1.59
CA ASN A 144 1.90 -21.00 -0.45
C ASN A 144 0.78 -19.98 -0.70
N ASN A 145 -0.38 -20.22 -0.08
CA ASN A 145 -1.51 -19.32 -0.18
C ASN A 145 -1.35 -18.16 0.81
N LEU A 146 -1.59 -16.96 0.36
CA LEU A 146 -1.50 -15.76 1.18
C LEU A 146 -2.84 -15.05 1.27
N LEU A 147 -3.20 -14.62 2.47
CA LEU A 147 -4.30 -13.70 2.71
C LEU A 147 -3.72 -12.33 3.07
N THR A 148 -4.15 -11.29 2.36
CA THR A 148 -3.81 -9.89 2.67
C THR A 148 -5.10 -9.11 2.87
N VAL A 149 -5.24 -8.43 4.01
CA VAL A 149 -6.36 -7.54 4.31
C VAL A 149 -5.82 -6.13 4.51
N LEU A 150 -6.42 -5.16 3.83
CA LEU A 150 -6.00 -3.76 3.86
C LEU A 150 -7.21 -2.88 4.15
N GLY A 151 -7.01 -1.83 4.94
CA GLY A 151 -8.01 -0.81 5.19
C GLY A 151 -7.42 0.57 5.06
N ASP A 152 -8.20 1.53 4.57
CA ASP A 152 -7.77 2.93 4.49
C ASP A 152 -8.88 3.92 4.82
N VAL A 153 -8.47 5.05 5.35
CA VAL A 153 -9.30 6.22 5.64
C VAL A 153 -8.62 7.44 5.06
N MET A 154 -9.31 8.20 4.22
CA MET A 154 -8.83 9.50 3.75
C MET A 154 -9.86 10.58 4.06
N PHE A 155 -9.41 11.65 4.70
CA PHE A 155 -10.23 12.82 5.02
C PHE A 155 -9.57 14.09 4.50
N LYS A 156 -10.38 15.03 3.96
CA LYS A 156 -9.91 16.34 3.50
C LYS A 156 -10.91 17.45 3.82
N TYR A 157 -10.37 18.61 4.23
CA TYR A 157 -11.15 19.80 4.50
C TYR A 157 -10.27 21.04 4.61
N LYS A 158 -10.52 22.07 3.78
CA LYS A 158 -9.88 23.41 3.83
C LYS A 158 -8.35 23.39 3.94
N GLY A 159 -7.70 22.52 3.18
CA GLY A 159 -6.26 22.36 3.17
C GLY A 159 -5.71 21.34 4.17
N PHE A 160 -6.53 20.86 5.10
CA PHE A 160 -6.18 19.73 5.95
C PHE A 160 -6.43 18.42 5.20
N SER A 161 -5.50 17.48 5.33
CA SER A 161 -5.61 16.12 4.81
C SER A 161 -5.15 15.11 5.84
N LEU A 162 -5.84 13.97 5.90
CA LEU A 162 -5.49 12.80 6.71
C LEU A 162 -5.57 11.57 5.83
N LEU A 163 -4.56 10.72 5.88
CA LEU A 163 -4.55 9.37 5.33
C LEU A 163 -4.10 8.40 6.43
N ALA A 164 -4.95 7.45 6.78
CA ALA A 164 -4.60 6.35 7.66
C ALA A 164 -4.80 5.03 6.93
N GLU A 165 -3.87 4.10 7.10
CA GLU A 165 -3.89 2.78 6.48
C GLU A 165 -3.53 1.71 7.51
N GLY A 166 -4.19 0.55 7.40
CA GLY A 166 -3.87 -0.67 8.13
C GLY A 166 -3.69 -1.83 7.17
N ALA A 167 -2.79 -2.72 7.50
CA ALA A 167 -2.49 -3.92 6.72
C ALA A 167 -2.31 -5.12 7.64
N PHE A 168 -2.80 -6.26 7.18
CA PHE A 168 -2.56 -7.56 7.77
C PHE A 168 -2.30 -8.57 6.65
N LYS A 169 -1.25 -9.37 6.79
CA LYS A 169 -0.89 -10.41 5.81
C LYS A 169 -0.44 -11.66 6.52
N GLN A 170 -0.95 -12.81 6.09
CA GLN A 170 -0.61 -14.11 6.64
C GLN A 170 -0.50 -15.18 5.57
N VAL A 171 0.28 -16.24 5.86
CA VAL A 171 0.23 -17.50 5.14
C VAL A 171 -0.98 -18.29 5.57
N MET A 172 -1.74 -18.82 4.61
CA MET A 172 -2.82 -19.76 4.87
C MET A 172 -2.23 -21.16 4.92
N LEU A 173 -2.09 -21.70 6.15
CA LEU A 173 -1.46 -23.00 6.38
C LEU A 173 -2.21 -24.14 5.69
N LYS A 174 -1.45 -25.03 5.07
CA LYS A 174 -1.94 -26.32 4.58
C LYS A 174 -1.89 -27.36 5.72
N SER A 175 -2.58 -28.48 5.55
CA SER A 175 -2.52 -29.57 6.54
C SER A 175 -1.07 -30.04 6.75
N GLY A 176 -0.65 -30.11 8.00
CA GLY A 176 0.71 -30.51 8.38
C GLY A 176 1.75 -29.38 8.38
N GLN A 177 1.40 -28.16 7.95
CA GLN A 177 2.28 -26.98 8.10
C GLN A 177 2.12 -26.33 9.47
N SER A 178 3.21 -25.75 9.98
CA SER A 178 3.22 -24.92 11.18
C SER A 178 3.96 -23.61 10.93
N LEU A 179 3.53 -22.52 11.55
CA LEU A 179 4.25 -21.25 11.47
C LEU A 179 5.58 -21.37 12.25
N SER A 180 6.62 -21.78 11.54
CA SER A 180 7.95 -21.98 12.11
C SER A 180 9.03 -21.51 11.15
N THR A 181 10.08 -20.89 11.66
CA THR A 181 11.28 -20.53 10.89
C THR A 181 12.13 -21.75 10.49
N THR A 182 11.78 -22.93 10.95
CA THR A 182 12.42 -24.21 10.60
C THR A 182 11.60 -25.01 9.58
N ASP A 183 10.37 -24.58 9.28
CA ASP A 183 9.51 -25.26 8.29
C ASP A 183 10.04 -24.94 6.87
N SER A 184 10.66 -25.93 6.21
CA SER A 184 11.20 -25.81 4.86
C SER A 184 10.15 -25.51 3.78
N THR A 185 8.85 -25.67 4.10
CA THR A 185 7.77 -25.28 3.19
C THR A 185 7.42 -23.80 3.27
N LEU A 186 7.93 -23.09 4.27
CA LEU A 186 7.69 -21.67 4.52
C LEU A 186 8.96 -20.81 4.45
N VAL A 187 10.15 -21.44 4.60
CA VAL A 187 11.45 -20.77 4.56
C VAL A 187 12.28 -21.29 3.41
N SER A 188 12.75 -20.40 2.55
CA SER A 188 13.57 -20.72 1.38
C SER A 188 15.00 -21.16 1.76
N VAL A 189 15.73 -21.74 0.82
CA VAL A 189 17.14 -22.12 0.97
C VAL A 189 18.01 -20.95 1.45
N GLY A 190 17.70 -19.73 1.05
CA GLY A 190 18.40 -18.51 1.48
C GLY A 190 17.94 -17.95 2.83
N GLY A 191 17.12 -18.69 3.60
CA GLY A 191 16.61 -18.24 4.90
C GLY A 191 15.52 -17.18 4.82
N LYS A 192 15.05 -16.82 3.62
CA LYS A 192 13.94 -15.87 3.41
C LYS A 192 12.60 -16.57 3.53
N SER A 193 11.61 -15.87 4.03
CA SER A 193 10.22 -16.30 4.15
C SER A 193 9.26 -15.26 3.59
N TYR A 194 7.98 -15.58 3.52
CA TYR A 194 6.98 -14.59 3.18
C TYR A 194 6.96 -13.46 4.20
N GLN A 195 6.88 -12.22 3.72
CA GLN A 195 6.77 -11.04 4.58
C GLN A 195 5.33 -10.92 5.08
N THR A 196 5.07 -11.45 6.26
CA THR A 196 3.77 -11.52 6.92
C THR A 196 3.79 -10.82 8.26
N GLY A 197 2.61 -10.48 8.77
CA GLY A 197 2.43 -9.69 9.98
C GLY A 197 1.40 -8.59 9.79
N TRP A 198 1.54 -7.49 10.52
CA TRP A 198 0.62 -6.36 10.40
C TRP A 198 1.36 -5.03 10.44
N GLY A 199 0.70 -3.98 9.99
CA GLY A 199 1.20 -2.63 10.08
C GLY A 199 0.11 -1.59 10.00
N VAL A 200 0.40 -0.42 10.58
CA VAL A 200 -0.45 0.76 10.53
C VAL A 200 0.36 1.98 10.15
N SER A 201 -0.25 2.90 9.44
CA SER A 201 0.34 4.19 9.11
C SER A 201 -0.73 5.27 9.23
N ALA A 202 -0.40 6.40 9.85
CA ALA A 202 -1.26 7.57 9.91
C ALA A 202 -0.45 8.81 9.51
N GLN A 203 -0.93 9.52 8.50
CA GLN A 203 -0.30 10.70 7.91
C GLN A 203 -1.29 11.85 7.89
N ALA A 204 -0.89 13.01 8.40
CA ALA A 204 -1.68 14.22 8.33
C ALA A 204 -0.85 15.37 7.77
N GLY A 205 -1.49 16.26 7.02
CA GLY A 205 -0.85 17.44 6.47
C GLY A 205 -1.79 18.65 6.46
N TYR A 206 -1.19 19.83 6.49
CA TYR A 206 -1.89 21.09 6.33
C TYR A 206 -1.23 21.99 5.28
N LEU A 207 -2.00 22.32 4.27
CA LEU A 207 -1.61 23.17 3.16
C LEU A 207 -1.86 24.64 3.52
N PHE A 208 -0.82 25.36 3.90
CA PHE A 208 -0.84 26.81 4.18
C PHE A 208 -1.07 27.64 2.91
N LYS A 209 -1.29 28.94 3.10
CA LYS A 209 -1.24 29.92 2.01
C LYS A 209 0.08 29.78 1.26
N HIS A 210 0.11 30.18 -0.02
CA HIS A 210 1.27 30.06 -0.90
C HIS A 210 1.68 28.62 -1.23
N ASN A 211 0.79 27.62 -1.03
CA ASN A 211 1.01 26.21 -1.39
C ASN A 211 2.29 25.63 -0.73
N ILE A 212 2.52 25.95 0.53
CA ILE A 212 3.47 25.28 1.41
C ILE A 212 2.68 24.33 2.29
N GLU A 213 3.13 23.10 2.42
CA GLU A 213 2.50 22.07 3.24
C GLU A 213 3.47 21.54 4.27
N LEU A 214 3.01 21.44 5.51
CA LEU A 214 3.65 20.66 6.56
C LEU A 214 2.89 19.37 6.73
N ALA A 215 3.60 18.24 6.69
CA ALA A 215 3.03 16.91 6.88
C ALA A 215 3.82 16.12 7.90
N ALA A 216 3.12 15.25 8.63
CA ALA A 216 3.73 14.30 9.56
C ALA A 216 3.12 12.92 9.35
N ARG A 217 3.91 11.86 9.57
CA ARG A 217 3.49 10.47 9.47
C ARG A 217 4.09 9.64 10.60
N TYR A 218 3.26 8.83 11.21
CA TYR A 218 3.67 7.70 12.04
C TYR A 218 3.43 6.41 11.29
N THR A 219 4.36 5.47 11.37
CA THR A 219 4.25 4.15 10.76
C THR A 219 4.76 3.10 11.75
N ARG A 220 4.01 2.03 11.93
CA ARG A 220 4.43 0.84 12.66
C ARG A 220 4.27 -0.38 11.77
N VAL A 221 5.27 -1.25 11.73
CA VAL A 221 5.20 -2.57 11.12
C VAL A 221 5.72 -3.62 12.09
N VAL A 222 4.99 -4.72 12.19
CA VAL A 222 5.29 -5.81 13.12
C VAL A 222 5.24 -7.11 12.34
N PRO A 223 6.40 -7.82 12.20
CA PRO A 223 6.40 -9.17 11.66
C PRO A 223 5.69 -10.12 12.64
N ASP A 224 5.12 -11.18 12.12
CA ASP A 224 4.62 -12.29 12.94
C ASP A 224 5.74 -13.31 13.23
N TRP A 225 5.83 -14.38 12.42
CA TRP A 225 6.88 -15.40 12.50
C TRP A 225 8.03 -15.15 11.51
N SER A 226 7.82 -14.27 10.53
CA SER A 226 8.76 -14.00 9.45
C SER A 226 10.00 -13.25 9.96
N LYS A 227 11.18 -13.77 9.64
CA LYS A 227 12.46 -13.08 9.85
C LYS A 227 12.93 -12.28 8.63
N SER A 228 12.10 -12.14 7.60
CA SER A 228 12.46 -11.47 6.35
C SER A 228 12.47 -9.95 6.45
N PHE A 229 11.98 -9.40 7.55
CA PHE A 229 12.09 -7.98 7.90
C PHE A 229 12.02 -7.80 9.41
N THR A 230 12.59 -6.72 9.90
CA THR A 230 12.55 -6.30 11.30
C THR A 230 11.35 -5.41 11.54
N GLY A 231 10.69 -5.57 12.69
CA GLY A 231 9.64 -4.66 13.14
C GLY A 231 10.24 -3.29 13.46
N LEU A 232 9.48 -2.22 13.17
CA LEU A 232 9.96 -0.86 13.39
C LEU A 232 8.80 0.13 13.60
N ASP A 233 9.16 1.23 14.23
CA ASP A 233 8.39 2.48 14.26
C ASP A 233 9.12 3.56 13.44
N GLU A 234 8.38 4.30 12.60
CA GLU A 234 8.90 5.46 11.87
C GLU A 234 8.08 6.71 12.23
N TYR A 235 8.79 7.79 12.52
CA TYR A 235 8.23 9.12 12.73
C TYR A 235 8.80 10.05 11.67
N THR A 236 7.97 10.49 10.74
CA THR A 236 8.39 11.34 9.62
C THR A 236 7.73 12.71 9.73
N ILE A 237 8.51 13.75 9.52
CA ILE A 237 8.02 15.12 9.32
C ILE A 237 8.59 15.65 8.00
N GLY A 238 7.75 16.33 7.21
CA GLY A 238 8.15 16.83 5.91
C GLY A 238 7.52 18.18 5.57
N LEU A 239 8.22 18.89 4.71
CA LEU A 239 7.81 20.17 4.15
C LEU A 239 7.79 20.08 2.64
N SER A 240 6.67 20.51 2.04
CA SER A 240 6.48 20.51 0.59
C SER A 240 6.12 21.89 0.09
N LYS A 241 6.71 22.32 -1.03
CA LYS A 241 6.33 23.51 -1.78
C LYS A 241 5.79 23.09 -3.14
N TYR A 242 4.51 23.35 -3.37
CA TYR A 242 3.85 23.11 -4.66
C TYR A 242 3.93 24.39 -5.51
N VAL A 243 4.71 24.35 -6.60
CA VAL A 243 4.87 25.50 -7.53
C VAL A 243 3.77 25.42 -8.59
N VAL A 244 3.59 24.27 -9.22
CA VAL A 244 2.52 23.98 -10.19
C VAL A 244 1.80 22.71 -9.79
N GLY A 245 1.12 22.74 -8.63
CA GLY A 245 0.48 21.55 -8.07
C GLY A 245 1.48 20.40 -7.92
N HIS A 246 1.07 19.18 -8.26
CA HIS A 246 1.96 18.02 -8.24
C HIS A 246 2.92 17.93 -9.45
N LYS A 247 2.76 18.78 -10.47
CA LYS A 247 3.62 18.77 -11.65
C LYS A 247 4.99 19.40 -11.42
N LEU A 248 5.07 20.39 -10.54
CA LEU A 248 6.33 20.97 -10.11
C LEU A 248 6.28 21.22 -8.62
N LYS A 249 7.03 20.45 -7.86
CA LYS A 249 7.12 20.57 -6.41
C LYS A 249 8.52 20.27 -5.89
N VAL A 250 8.84 20.84 -4.74
CA VAL A 250 10.04 20.54 -3.96
C VAL A 250 9.56 19.98 -2.62
N GLN A 251 10.09 18.85 -2.22
CA GLN A 251 9.75 18.18 -0.96
C GLN A 251 11.02 17.82 -0.20
N THR A 252 10.97 17.95 1.12
CA THR A 252 12.00 17.42 2.02
C THR A 252 11.34 16.77 3.21
N ASP A 253 11.91 15.67 3.70
CA ASP A 253 11.47 15.05 4.94
C ASP A 253 12.63 14.51 5.77
N VAL A 254 12.35 14.35 7.05
CA VAL A 254 13.22 13.70 8.03
C VAL A 254 12.42 12.59 8.69
N THR A 255 12.99 11.40 8.75
CA THR A 255 12.40 10.22 9.39
C THR A 255 13.32 9.72 10.50
N LEU A 256 12.79 9.64 11.71
CA LEU A 256 13.36 8.87 12.82
C LEU A 256 12.86 7.43 12.70
N ILE A 257 13.77 6.47 12.74
CA ILE A 257 13.48 5.03 12.62
C ILE A 257 13.92 4.36 13.90
N ASP A 258 13.01 3.63 14.52
CA ASP A 258 13.19 2.82 15.72
C ASP A 258 12.95 1.34 15.36
N GLU A 259 14.02 0.58 15.15
CA GLU A 259 13.95 -0.84 14.85
C GLU A 259 13.89 -1.65 16.14
N PHE A 260 12.97 -2.60 16.25
CA PHE A 260 12.72 -3.35 17.51
C PHE A 260 13.91 -4.17 17.99
N ASP A 261 14.79 -4.59 17.06
CA ASP A 261 15.97 -5.41 17.37
C ASP A 261 17.25 -4.56 17.53
N ASN A 262 17.15 -3.23 17.47
CA ASN A 262 18.28 -2.31 17.57
C ASN A 262 18.05 -1.33 18.72
N SER A 263 19.09 -1.07 19.52
CA SER A 263 19.03 -0.07 20.59
C SER A 263 19.20 1.37 20.10
N ASP A 264 19.67 1.55 18.87
CA ASP A 264 20.00 2.86 18.33
C ASP A 264 18.98 3.32 17.31
N TYR A 265 18.58 4.60 17.41
CA TYR A 265 17.72 5.24 16.42
C TYR A 265 18.52 5.58 15.15
N SER A 266 17.87 5.42 13.99
CA SER A 266 18.41 5.87 12.72
C SER A 266 17.66 7.11 12.21
N LEU A 267 18.39 8.06 11.60
CA LEU A 267 17.82 9.22 10.96
C LEU A 267 18.01 9.15 9.45
N ARG A 268 16.91 9.37 8.73
CA ARG A 268 16.91 9.44 7.26
C ARG A 268 16.44 10.81 6.80
N TYR A 269 17.28 11.48 6.02
CA TYR A 269 16.97 12.79 5.38
C TYR A 269 16.73 12.55 3.90
N ARG A 270 15.67 13.18 3.34
CA ARG A 270 15.35 13.10 1.92
C ARG A 270 15.02 14.47 1.36
N LEU A 271 15.42 14.69 0.12
CA LEU A 271 15.06 15.86 -0.69
C LEU A 271 14.66 15.35 -2.08
N GLN A 272 13.56 15.87 -2.59
CA GLN A 272 13.05 15.54 -3.92
C GLN A 272 12.60 16.80 -4.64
N VAL A 273 12.93 16.87 -5.93
CA VAL A 273 12.31 17.79 -6.88
C VAL A 273 11.53 16.95 -7.89
N GLU A 274 10.24 17.18 -7.97
CA GLU A 274 9.35 16.50 -8.92
C GLU A 274 9.05 17.45 -10.08
N VAL A 275 9.27 16.98 -11.30
CA VAL A 275 8.96 17.71 -12.55
C VAL A 275 8.18 16.76 -13.46
N ALA A 276 6.96 17.12 -13.83
CA ALA A 276 6.10 16.36 -14.73
C ALA A 276 5.63 17.25 -15.91
N PHE A 277 5.79 16.75 -17.11
CA PHE A 277 5.45 17.41 -18.37
C PHE A 277 4.08 16.98 -18.92
#